data_5fbd340609d93e091ef7dc8a67688dc8
#
_entry.id   5fbd340609d93e091ef7dc8a67688dc8
#
_cell.length_a   1.000
_cell.length_b   1.000
_cell.length_c   1.000
_cell.angle_alpha   90.00
_cell.angle_beta   90.00
_cell.angle_gamma   90.00
#
_symmetry.space_group_name_H-M   'P 1'
#
loop_
_entity.id
_entity.type
_entity.pdbx_description
1 polymer ?
#
loop_
_entity_poly.entity_id
_entity_poly.type
_entity_poly.pdbx_seq_one_letter_code
_entity_poly.pdbx_strand_id
1 'polypeptide(L)'
;MISFKNVSLIYPHATKTVLENLTCEIEEGEMVLVIGQTGIGKSSILRLINGLVPHHTGGILSGDVSVDGISTSSVRPGELAHLIGIVGQNPSRGFVTDIVEDEIAFGMESHNFPQEVMRKRVEEALDQVGLYALRNRSIATLSGGEQQRLAIASALVMHPRILVLDEPTSALDPVAAEEIL
;
A
#
# COMPACT_ATOMS: atom_id res chain seq x y z
N MET A 1 9.25 -10.61 -6.46
CA MET A 1 8.40 -11.82 -6.59
C MET A 1 7.57 -12.00 -5.33
N ILE A 2 6.27 -12.31 -5.48
CA ILE A 2 5.37 -12.64 -4.35
C ILE A 2 4.93 -14.09 -4.53
N SER A 3 4.94 -14.88 -3.46
CA SER A 3 4.50 -16.28 -3.50
C SER A 3 3.52 -16.58 -2.37
N PHE A 4 2.41 -17.22 -2.73
CA PHE A 4 1.43 -17.78 -1.81
C PHE A 4 1.50 -19.32 -1.93
N LYS A 5 1.71 -20.03 -0.81
CA LYS A 5 1.83 -21.49 -0.77
C LYS A 5 0.80 -22.08 0.18
N ASN A 6 -0.27 -22.65 -0.38
CA ASN A 6 -1.38 -23.29 0.36
C ASN A 6 -1.94 -22.41 1.48
N VAL A 7 -2.14 -21.13 1.19
CA VAL A 7 -2.54 -20.13 2.19
C VAL A 7 -4.01 -20.23 2.51
N SER A 8 -4.33 -20.42 3.79
CA SER A 8 -5.70 -20.32 4.31
C SER A 8 -5.72 -19.36 5.50
N LEU A 9 -6.79 -18.56 5.59
CA LEU A 9 -6.95 -17.52 6.61
C LEU A 9 -8.35 -17.56 7.22
N ILE A 10 -8.38 -17.56 8.56
CA ILE A 10 -9.59 -17.35 9.37
C ILE A 10 -9.33 -16.18 10.31
N TYR A 11 -10.14 -15.12 10.25
CA TYR A 11 -10.01 -13.99 11.18
C TYR A 11 -10.48 -14.34 12.60
N PRO A 12 -10.02 -13.62 13.64
CA PRO A 12 -10.52 -13.80 15.01
C PRO A 12 -12.03 -13.67 15.05
N HIS A 13 -12.68 -14.54 15.80
CA HIS A 13 -14.14 -14.58 15.96
C HIS A 13 -14.96 -14.88 14.68
N ALA A 14 -14.29 -15.12 13.55
CA ALA A 14 -14.98 -15.58 12.34
C ALA A 14 -15.17 -17.11 12.36
N THR A 15 -16.32 -17.57 11.86
CA THR A 15 -16.61 -18.99 11.69
C THR A 15 -16.31 -19.50 10.28
N LYS A 16 -16.05 -18.55 9.35
CA LYS A 16 -15.78 -18.88 7.94
C LYS A 16 -14.34 -18.57 7.59
N THR A 17 -13.74 -19.46 6.83
CA THR A 17 -12.47 -19.26 6.15
C THR A 17 -12.63 -18.16 5.10
N VAL A 18 -11.77 -17.16 5.14
CA VAL A 18 -11.76 -16.03 4.19
C VAL A 18 -10.94 -16.37 2.95
N LEU A 19 -9.84 -17.07 3.13
CA LEU A 19 -9.00 -17.60 2.05
C LEU A 19 -8.79 -19.08 2.30
N GLU A 20 -8.92 -19.89 1.27
CA GLU A 20 -8.80 -21.36 1.37
C GLU A 20 -7.85 -21.89 0.32
N ASN A 21 -6.74 -22.50 0.76
CA ASN A 21 -5.72 -23.16 -0.07
C ASN A 21 -5.23 -22.32 -1.26
N LEU A 22 -5.10 -20.98 -1.07
CA LEU A 22 -4.60 -20.08 -2.10
C LEU A 22 -3.13 -20.42 -2.41
N THR A 23 -2.86 -20.76 -3.67
CA THR A 23 -1.50 -20.96 -4.17
C THR A 23 -1.37 -20.20 -5.48
N CYS A 24 -0.47 -19.22 -5.51
CA CYS A 24 -0.13 -18.45 -6.70
C CYS A 24 1.24 -17.79 -6.54
N GLU A 25 1.83 -17.42 -7.65
CA GLU A 25 3.07 -16.66 -7.72
C GLU A 25 2.85 -15.44 -8.60
N ILE A 26 3.47 -14.31 -8.23
CA ILE A 26 3.47 -13.06 -8.98
C ILE A 26 4.94 -12.73 -9.23
N GLU A 27 5.32 -12.70 -10.49
CA GLU A 27 6.68 -12.45 -10.91
C GLU A 27 7.05 -10.96 -10.86
N GLU A 28 8.32 -10.64 -11.00
CA GLU A 28 8.80 -9.28 -11.11
C GLU A 28 8.33 -8.65 -12.44
N GLY A 29 7.82 -7.41 -12.38
CA GLY A 29 7.30 -6.68 -13.53
C GLY A 29 5.86 -7.02 -13.91
N GLU A 30 5.21 -7.93 -13.20
CA GLU A 30 3.79 -8.22 -13.44
C GLU A 30 2.87 -7.19 -12.77
N MET A 31 1.82 -6.81 -13.50
CA MET A 31 0.67 -6.07 -12.98
C MET A 31 -0.49 -7.06 -12.78
N VAL A 32 -0.93 -7.22 -11.53
CA VAL A 32 -1.98 -8.19 -11.17
C VAL A 32 -3.22 -7.47 -10.66
N LEU A 33 -4.35 -7.69 -11.30
CA LEU A 33 -5.66 -7.19 -10.87
C LEU A 33 -6.43 -8.28 -10.13
N VAL A 34 -6.75 -8.03 -8.84
CA VAL A 34 -7.57 -8.92 -8.02
C VAL A 34 -9.03 -8.48 -8.08
N ILE A 35 -9.87 -9.27 -8.75
CA ILE A 35 -11.30 -9.00 -8.92
C ILE A 35 -12.16 -9.98 -8.12
N GLY A 36 -13.33 -9.55 -7.70
CA GLY A 36 -14.29 -10.39 -6.98
C GLY A 36 -15.31 -9.55 -6.20
N GLN A 37 -16.32 -10.22 -5.66
CA GLN A 37 -17.36 -9.57 -4.85
C GLN A 37 -16.79 -8.92 -3.58
N THR A 38 -17.48 -7.91 -3.06
CA THR A 38 -17.14 -7.30 -1.78
C THR A 38 -17.22 -8.37 -0.66
N GLY A 39 -16.22 -8.40 0.21
CA GLY A 39 -16.13 -9.34 1.31
C GLY A 39 -15.54 -10.72 0.96
N ILE A 40 -15.15 -10.99 -0.30
CA ILE A 40 -14.58 -12.29 -0.70
C ILE A 40 -13.12 -12.50 -0.23
N GLY A 41 -12.45 -11.47 0.28
CA GLY A 41 -11.08 -11.59 0.78
C GLY A 41 -10.01 -10.83 -0.02
N LYS A 42 -10.38 -9.96 -0.99
CA LYS A 42 -9.41 -9.17 -1.79
C LYS A 42 -8.43 -8.39 -0.89
N SER A 43 -8.94 -7.54 -0.01
CA SER A 43 -8.10 -6.77 0.93
C SER A 43 -7.33 -7.68 1.91
N SER A 44 -7.79 -8.91 2.16
CA SER A 44 -7.05 -9.87 2.98
C SER A 44 -5.79 -10.37 2.27
N ILE A 45 -5.85 -10.60 0.96
CA ILE A 45 -4.67 -10.93 0.14
C ILE A 45 -3.65 -9.80 0.25
N LEU A 46 -4.09 -8.55 0.06
CA LEU A 46 -3.20 -7.38 0.16
C LEU A 46 -2.58 -7.24 1.56
N ARG A 47 -3.36 -7.49 2.62
CA ARG A 47 -2.87 -7.46 4.00
C ARG A 47 -1.91 -8.60 4.35
N LEU A 48 -1.99 -9.71 3.67
CA LEU A 48 -1.01 -10.80 3.80
C LEU A 48 0.32 -10.44 3.15
N ILE A 49 0.30 -9.78 1.98
CA ILE A 49 1.50 -9.32 1.28
C ILE A 49 2.29 -8.34 2.15
N ASN A 50 1.62 -7.40 2.81
CA ASN A 50 2.29 -6.39 3.62
C ASN A 50 2.52 -6.79 5.10
N GLY A 51 2.21 -8.03 5.47
CA GLY A 51 2.41 -8.55 6.82
C GLY A 51 1.45 -8.02 7.88
N LEU A 52 0.41 -7.24 7.53
CA LEU A 52 -0.60 -6.79 8.50
C LEU A 52 -1.42 -7.95 9.06
N VAL A 53 -1.53 -9.03 8.30
CA VAL A 53 -2.05 -10.32 8.76
C VAL A 53 -0.86 -11.28 8.87
N PRO A 54 -0.65 -11.94 10.01
CA PRO A 54 -1.48 -11.96 11.22
C PRO A 54 -1.10 -10.87 12.24
N HIS A 55 -0.03 -10.08 12.05
CA HIS A 55 0.61 -9.26 13.08
C HIS A 55 -0.31 -8.21 13.73
N HIS A 56 -1.15 -7.53 12.96
CA HIS A 56 -2.05 -6.48 13.46
C HIS A 56 -3.49 -6.92 13.61
N THR A 57 -3.96 -7.75 12.69
CA THR A 57 -5.37 -8.16 12.68
C THR A 57 -5.62 -9.45 13.44
N GLY A 58 -4.56 -10.17 13.79
CA GLY A 58 -4.67 -11.54 14.29
C GLY A 58 -5.21 -12.49 13.22
N GLY A 59 -5.64 -13.68 13.67
CA GLY A 59 -6.20 -14.72 12.83
C GLY A 59 -5.36 -15.98 12.81
N ILE A 60 -5.96 -17.05 12.31
CA ILE A 60 -5.28 -18.33 12.09
C ILE A 60 -4.88 -18.35 10.63
N LEU A 61 -3.57 -18.26 10.40
CA LEU A 61 -2.95 -18.36 9.09
C LEU A 61 -2.28 -19.73 8.96
N SER A 62 -2.56 -20.45 7.87
CA SER A 62 -1.83 -21.65 7.47
C SER A 62 -1.25 -21.45 6.07
N GLY A 63 -0.22 -22.21 5.75
CA GLY A 63 0.59 -21.96 4.55
C GLY A 63 1.60 -20.84 4.76
N ASP A 64 2.18 -20.33 3.68
CA ASP A 64 3.18 -19.27 3.72
C ASP A 64 2.95 -18.23 2.63
N VAL A 65 3.18 -16.96 2.99
CA VAL A 65 3.22 -15.84 2.06
C VAL A 65 4.61 -15.24 2.12
N SER A 66 5.29 -15.14 1.00
CA SER A 66 6.62 -14.56 0.95
C SER A 66 6.71 -13.46 -0.12
N VAL A 67 7.52 -12.44 0.21
CA VAL A 67 7.87 -11.32 -0.65
C VAL A 67 9.39 -11.28 -0.77
N ASP A 68 9.91 -11.41 -1.98
CA ASP A 68 11.34 -11.54 -2.25
C ASP A 68 12.03 -12.62 -1.40
N GLY A 69 11.34 -13.73 -1.15
CA GLY A 69 11.82 -14.84 -0.33
C GLY A 69 11.72 -14.62 1.19
N ILE A 70 11.23 -13.46 1.63
CA ILE A 70 11.01 -13.15 3.06
C ILE A 70 9.56 -13.54 3.41
N SER A 71 9.37 -14.48 4.35
CA SER A 71 8.04 -14.82 4.84
C SER A 71 7.43 -13.63 5.61
N THR A 72 6.27 -13.17 5.17
CA THR A 72 5.60 -11.99 5.75
C THR A 72 5.10 -12.23 7.17
N SER A 73 4.91 -13.48 7.56
CA SER A 73 4.54 -13.84 8.93
C SER A 73 5.74 -13.87 9.90
N SER A 74 6.97 -13.91 9.40
CA SER A 74 8.19 -14.00 10.20
C SER A 74 8.83 -12.65 10.55
N VAL A 75 8.43 -11.57 9.86
CA VAL A 75 8.96 -10.22 10.03
C VAL A 75 7.84 -9.23 10.34
N ARG A 76 8.17 -8.11 10.98
CA ARG A 76 7.18 -7.06 11.25
C ARG A 76 6.86 -6.29 9.97
N PRO A 77 5.62 -5.76 9.80
CA PRO A 77 5.25 -4.97 8.62
C PRO A 77 6.20 -3.81 8.30
N GLY A 78 6.72 -3.12 9.33
CA GLY A 78 7.69 -2.03 9.16
C GLY A 78 9.01 -2.49 8.53
N GLU A 79 9.41 -3.75 8.69
CA GLU A 79 10.61 -4.30 8.06
C GLU A 79 10.42 -4.52 6.55
N LEU A 80 9.18 -4.64 6.09
CA LEU A 80 8.82 -4.77 4.67
C LEU A 80 8.58 -3.41 4.00
N ALA A 81 8.54 -2.30 4.76
CA ALA A 81 8.16 -0.97 4.24
C ALA A 81 9.13 -0.44 3.16
N HIS A 82 10.37 -0.91 3.12
CA HIS A 82 11.33 -0.57 2.07
C HIS A 82 11.11 -1.35 0.76
N LEU A 83 10.38 -2.47 0.83
CA LEU A 83 10.07 -3.32 -0.33
C LEU A 83 8.66 -3.05 -0.88
N ILE A 84 7.72 -2.68 0.00
CA ILE A 84 6.29 -2.65 -0.32
C ILE A 84 5.72 -1.26 -0.04
N GLY A 85 5.30 -0.55 -1.09
CA GLY A 85 4.46 0.64 -0.99
C GLY A 85 2.98 0.22 -0.92
N ILE A 86 2.21 0.88 -0.06
CA ILE A 86 0.82 0.53 0.17
C ILE A 86 -0.05 1.77 0.05
N VAL A 87 -1.12 1.65 -0.73
CA VAL A 87 -2.17 2.66 -0.81
C VAL A 87 -3.50 1.99 -0.45
N GLY A 88 -4.09 2.42 0.65
CA GLY A 88 -5.37 1.88 1.12
C GLY A 88 -6.58 2.51 0.44
N GLN A 89 -7.74 1.89 0.63
CA GLN A 89 -9.02 2.33 0.07
C GLN A 89 -9.42 3.76 0.48
N ASN A 90 -9.03 4.20 1.66
CA ASN A 90 -9.33 5.54 2.18
C ASN A 90 -8.02 6.24 2.55
N PRO A 91 -7.44 7.04 1.65
CA PRO A 91 -6.14 7.67 1.85
C PRO A 91 -6.11 8.60 3.07
N SER A 92 -7.20 9.32 3.35
CA SER A 92 -7.25 10.28 4.45
C SER A 92 -7.04 9.66 5.84
N ARG A 93 -7.21 8.35 5.97
CA ARG A 93 -6.95 7.64 7.25
C ARG A 93 -5.49 7.25 7.44
N GLY A 94 -4.69 7.35 6.38
CA GLY A 94 -3.28 6.98 6.40
C GLY A 94 -2.33 8.16 6.63
N PHE A 95 -2.80 9.39 6.43
CA PHE A 95 -1.97 10.58 6.57
C PHE A 95 -1.58 10.85 8.03
N VAL A 96 -0.32 11.18 8.22
CA VAL A 96 0.30 11.43 9.54
C VAL A 96 0.57 12.91 9.75
N THR A 97 0.81 13.65 8.66
CA THR A 97 1.11 15.08 8.69
C THR A 97 -0.05 15.91 8.15
N ASP A 98 0.04 17.24 8.30
CA ASP A 98 -0.99 18.18 7.84
C ASP A 98 -0.68 18.81 6.48
N ILE A 99 0.57 18.72 6.02
CA ILE A 99 1.07 19.39 4.81
C ILE A 99 1.47 18.36 3.76
N VAL A 100 1.18 18.64 2.50
CA VAL A 100 1.42 17.74 1.35
C VAL A 100 2.89 17.31 1.26
N GLU A 101 3.83 18.26 1.31
CA GLU A 101 5.26 17.97 1.20
C GLU A 101 5.78 17.14 2.37
N ASP A 102 5.33 17.45 3.58
CA ASP A 102 5.73 16.75 4.80
C ASP A 102 5.23 15.29 4.79
N GLU A 103 4.03 15.06 4.27
CA GLU A 103 3.47 13.71 4.15
C GLU A 103 4.28 12.82 3.21
N ILE A 104 4.72 13.36 2.07
CA ILE A 104 5.58 12.62 1.15
C ILE A 104 6.95 12.35 1.80
N ALA A 105 7.50 13.31 2.54
CA ALA A 105 8.80 13.17 3.19
C ALA A 105 8.79 12.20 4.38
N PHE A 106 7.66 12.05 5.07
CA PHE A 106 7.53 11.35 6.35
C PHE A 106 8.11 9.94 6.35
N GLY A 107 7.84 9.14 5.30
CA GLY A 107 8.38 7.77 5.20
C GLY A 107 9.91 7.75 5.16
N MET A 108 10.52 8.66 4.42
CA MET A 108 11.98 8.77 4.31
C MET A 108 12.62 9.30 5.59
N GLU A 109 11.98 10.27 6.27
CA GLU A 109 12.43 10.77 7.57
C GLU A 109 12.48 9.65 8.62
N SER A 110 11.44 8.84 8.67
CA SER A 110 11.35 7.68 9.57
C SER A 110 12.46 6.64 9.35
N HIS A 111 13.05 6.62 8.14
CA HIS A 111 14.16 5.75 7.76
C HIS A 111 15.52 6.46 7.73
N ASN A 112 15.60 7.70 8.25
CA ASN A 112 16.83 8.50 8.34
C ASN A 112 17.52 8.74 6.98
N PHE A 113 16.75 9.00 5.91
CA PHE A 113 17.33 9.37 4.62
C PHE A 113 18.05 10.73 4.70
N PRO A 114 19.15 10.94 3.96
CA PRO A 114 19.82 12.24 3.87
C PRO A 114 18.86 13.31 3.31
N GLN A 115 18.92 14.53 3.87
CA GLN A 115 18.01 15.62 3.51
C GLN A 115 18.04 15.98 2.00
N GLU A 116 19.20 15.94 1.38
CA GLU A 116 19.34 16.18 -0.07
C GLU A 116 18.61 15.15 -0.91
N VAL A 117 18.66 13.86 -0.49
CA VAL A 117 17.95 12.76 -1.17
C VAL A 117 16.46 12.92 -1.00
N MET A 118 16.00 13.25 0.22
CA MET A 118 14.57 13.47 0.50
C MET A 118 14.01 14.59 -0.35
N ARG A 119 14.68 15.76 -0.35
CA ARG A 119 14.24 16.92 -1.12
C ARG A 119 14.06 16.58 -2.60
N LYS A 120 15.05 15.92 -3.21
CA LYS A 120 14.99 15.53 -4.63
C LYS A 120 13.83 14.57 -4.91
N ARG A 121 13.68 13.51 -4.08
CA ARG A 121 12.63 12.52 -4.27
C ARG A 121 11.22 13.10 -4.04
N VAL A 122 11.06 14.00 -3.08
CA VAL A 122 9.78 14.70 -2.84
C VAL A 122 9.41 15.57 -4.05
N GLU A 123 10.36 16.33 -4.60
CA GLU A 123 10.11 17.14 -5.81
C GLU A 123 9.71 16.24 -7.00
N GLU A 124 10.43 15.15 -7.24
CA GLU A 124 10.12 14.18 -8.30
C GLU A 124 8.74 13.54 -8.10
N ALA A 125 8.39 13.13 -6.87
CA ALA A 125 7.10 12.53 -6.58
C ALA A 125 5.94 13.52 -6.76
N LEU A 126 6.11 14.78 -6.31
CA LEU A 126 5.13 15.84 -6.51
C LEU A 126 4.85 16.13 -7.98
N ASP A 127 5.90 16.15 -8.81
CA ASP A 127 5.77 16.35 -10.25
C ASP A 127 5.07 15.17 -10.91
N GLN A 128 5.43 13.94 -10.57
CA GLN A 128 4.83 12.72 -11.11
C GLN A 128 3.31 12.64 -10.90
N VAL A 129 2.83 13.10 -9.74
CA VAL A 129 1.39 13.05 -9.41
C VAL A 129 0.67 14.38 -9.66
N GLY A 130 1.36 15.40 -10.22
CA GLY A 130 0.77 16.71 -10.52
C GLY A 130 0.37 17.54 -9.29
N LEU A 131 1.05 17.35 -8.14
CA LEU A 131 0.76 18.06 -6.90
C LEU A 131 1.80 19.15 -6.54
N TYR A 132 2.76 19.44 -7.41
CA TYR A 132 3.84 20.39 -7.10
C TYR A 132 3.33 21.77 -6.66
N ALA A 133 2.29 22.30 -7.32
CA ALA A 133 1.69 23.59 -6.96
C ALA A 133 0.98 23.57 -5.58
N LEU A 134 0.71 22.39 -5.04
CA LEU A 134 -0.01 22.19 -3.77
C LEU A 134 0.94 21.80 -2.62
N ARG A 135 2.26 21.77 -2.85
CA ARG A 135 3.25 21.24 -1.90
C ARG A 135 3.13 21.79 -0.46
N ASN A 136 2.84 23.07 -0.32
CA ASN A 136 2.68 23.74 0.98
C ASN A 136 1.23 23.79 1.47
N ARG A 137 0.32 23.08 0.84
CA ARG A 137 -1.10 23.12 1.16
C ARG A 137 -1.45 22.14 2.27
N SER A 138 -2.45 22.51 3.07
CA SER A 138 -3.00 21.56 4.05
C SER A 138 -3.74 20.43 3.35
N ILE A 139 -3.44 19.19 3.72
CA ILE A 139 -4.05 17.96 3.21
C ILE A 139 -5.57 17.97 3.36
N ALA A 140 -6.07 18.56 4.45
CA ALA A 140 -7.52 18.68 4.71
C ALA A 140 -8.27 19.52 3.66
N THR A 141 -7.56 20.34 2.87
CA THR A 141 -8.14 21.19 1.82
C THR A 141 -8.09 20.54 0.43
N LEU A 142 -7.49 19.37 0.31
CA LEU A 142 -7.39 18.64 -0.94
C LEU A 142 -8.72 17.94 -1.28
N SER A 143 -9.01 17.85 -2.57
CA SER A 143 -10.07 16.97 -3.09
C SER A 143 -9.73 15.49 -2.87
N GLY A 144 -10.73 14.60 -2.96
CA GLY A 144 -10.50 13.17 -2.83
C GLY A 144 -9.47 12.61 -3.82
N GLY A 145 -9.50 13.10 -5.08
CA GLY A 145 -8.51 12.71 -6.10
C GLY A 145 -7.09 13.21 -5.78
N GLU A 146 -6.95 14.46 -5.29
CA GLU A 146 -5.66 14.98 -4.85
C GLU A 146 -5.12 14.21 -3.64
N GLN A 147 -5.97 13.83 -2.67
CA GLN A 147 -5.59 12.98 -1.55
C GLN A 147 -5.14 11.59 -2.01
N GLN A 148 -5.82 11.02 -3.00
CA GLN A 148 -5.44 9.73 -3.57
C GLN A 148 -4.07 9.81 -4.26
N ARG A 149 -3.83 10.83 -5.09
CA ARG A 149 -2.53 11.08 -5.71
C ARG A 149 -1.42 11.31 -4.67
N LEU A 150 -1.72 12.05 -3.59
CA LEU A 150 -0.80 12.22 -2.47
C LEU A 150 -0.42 10.88 -1.83
N ALA A 151 -1.39 10.01 -1.53
CA ALA A 151 -1.12 8.70 -0.96
C ALA A 151 -0.25 7.83 -1.88
N ILE A 152 -0.46 7.91 -3.19
CA ILE A 152 0.37 7.22 -4.18
C ILE A 152 1.80 7.80 -4.16
N ALA A 153 1.96 9.13 -4.15
CA ALA A 153 3.26 9.78 -4.06
C ALA A 153 4.03 9.35 -2.80
N SER A 154 3.34 9.33 -1.65
CA SER A 154 3.92 8.91 -0.35
C SER A 154 4.34 7.44 -0.35
N ALA A 155 3.66 6.59 -1.12
CA ALA A 155 4.07 5.20 -1.29
C ALA A 155 5.25 5.04 -2.26
N LEU A 156 5.29 5.83 -3.35
CA LEU A 156 6.30 5.73 -4.40
C LEU A 156 7.65 6.35 -4.00
N VAL A 157 7.67 7.38 -3.15
CA VAL A 157 8.89 8.12 -2.78
C VAL A 157 9.98 7.24 -2.16
N MET A 158 9.58 6.12 -1.54
CA MET A 158 10.49 5.11 -1.00
C MET A 158 11.12 4.23 -2.07
N HIS A 159 10.69 4.34 -3.33
CA HIS A 159 11.08 3.46 -4.45
C HIS A 159 10.84 1.98 -4.13
N PRO A 160 9.63 1.61 -3.73
CA PRO A 160 9.32 0.23 -3.39
C PRO A 160 9.42 -0.66 -4.65
N ARG A 161 9.77 -1.93 -4.45
CA ARG A 161 9.77 -2.94 -5.54
C ARG A 161 8.37 -3.43 -5.87
N ILE A 162 7.46 -3.33 -4.92
CA ILE A 162 6.08 -3.78 -5.02
C ILE A 162 5.16 -2.64 -4.60
N LEU A 163 4.17 -2.33 -5.41
CA LEU A 163 3.10 -1.39 -5.07
C LEU A 163 1.79 -2.16 -4.90
N VAL A 164 1.18 -2.03 -3.72
CA VAL A 164 -0.10 -2.65 -3.36
C VAL A 164 -1.17 -1.58 -3.26
N LEU A 165 -2.19 -1.66 -4.11
CA LEU A 165 -3.28 -0.71 -4.18
C LEU A 165 -4.61 -1.39 -3.80
N ASP A 166 -5.28 -0.92 -2.75
CA ASP A 166 -6.59 -1.44 -2.33
C ASP A 166 -7.69 -0.47 -2.80
N GLU A 167 -8.36 -0.80 -3.90
CA GLU A 167 -9.43 -0.02 -4.53
C GLU A 167 -9.05 1.46 -4.79
N PRO A 168 -7.92 1.75 -5.47
CA PRO A 168 -7.36 3.10 -5.55
C PRO A 168 -8.25 4.12 -6.27
N THR A 169 -9.26 3.67 -7.00
CA THR A 169 -10.19 4.52 -7.77
C THR A 169 -11.61 4.56 -7.23
N SER A 170 -11.91 3.82 -6.14
CA SER A 170 -13.29 3.63 -5.64
C SER A 170 -13.98 4.93 -5.17
N ALA A 171 -13.21 5.94 -4.76
CA ALA A 171 -13.72 7.23 -4.28
C ALA A 171 -13.58 8.36 -5.30
N LEU A 172 -13.22 8.04 -6.55
CA LEU A 172 -12.93 9.01 -7.60
C LEU A 172 -14.03 9.06 -8.63
N ASP A 173 -14.21 10.23 -9.27
CA ASP A 173 -14.97 10.33 -10.50
C ASP A 173 -14.23 9.63 -11.66
N PRO A 174 -14.92 9.29 -12.77
CA PRO A 174 -14.31 8.53 -13.85
C PRO A 174 -13.08 9.19 -14.48
N VAL A 175 -13.03 10.51 -14.55
CA VAL A 175 -11.89 11.25 -15.14
C VAL A 175 -10.67 11.15 -14.23
N ALA A 176 -10.85 11.42 -12.94
CA ALA A 176 -9.78 11.28 -11.96
C ALA A 176 -9.28 9.83 -11.81
N ALA A 177 -10.16 8.85 -12.05
CA ALA A 177 -9.78 7.44 -12.02
C ALA A 177 -8.86 7.05 -13.20
N GLU A 178 -9.10 7.61 -14.41
CA GLU A 178 -8.24 7.39 -15.57
C GLU A 178 -6.85 8.03 -15.41
N GLU A 179 -6.74 9.12 -14.68
CA GLU A 179 -5.44 9.79 -14.41
C GLU A 179 -4.54 9.00 -13.44
N ILE A 180 -5.10 8.06 -12.68
CA ILE A 180 -4.38 7.28 -11.67
C ILE A 180 -3.93 5.92 -12.20
N LEU A 181 -4.61 5.37 -13.18
CA LEU A 181 -4.32 4.07 -13.79
C LEU A 181 -3.36 4.19 -14.96
#